data_0135137aad5fb5818eec3ae6cb12f738
#
_entry.id   0135137aad5fb5818eec3ae6cb12f738
#
_cell.length_a   1.000
_cell.length_b   1.000
_cell.length_c   1.000
_cell.angle_alpha   90.00
_cell.angle_beta   90.00
_cell.angle_gamma   90.00
#
_symmetry.space_group_name_H-M   'P 1'
#
loop_
_entity.id
_entity.type
_entity.pdbx_description
1 polymer ?
#
loop_
_entity_poly.entity_id
_entity_poly.type
_entity_poly.pdbx_seq_one_letter_code
_entity_poly.pdbx_strand_id
1 'polypeptide(L)'
;RQRQMCIRDSLVRKGNPKQIRDWGDLIKPGVKVITPNPKTSGGARWNYLAAWGYAQSKTGSVAGARDYMTKLFRNVPVLDSGARGATTTFVQRGQGDVLLAWENEAYLAANQLGKGTLEIVYPSVSILAEPPVAVVDKVVDRKGTRPVAEAYLKFLYTAPAQQLIAKNFYRPRDPGVAAQYKARFKSLPLFSIDKNFGGWKRVQAAHFSDGGMFDQVFTDAKR
;
A
#
# COMPACT_ATOMS: atom_id res chain seq x y z
N ARG A 1 6.97 -4.52 18.10
CA ARG A 1 7.97 -3.77 17.30
C ARG A 1 7.74 -4.04 15.81
N GLN A 2 8.13 -3.11 14.96
CA GLN A 2 7.95 -3.20 13.50
C GLN A 2 9.17 -3.88 12.88
N ARG A 3 8.97 -4.84 11.98
CA ARG A 3 10.05 -5.66 11.39
C ARG A 3 10.57 -5.17 10.04
N GLN A 4 9.76 -4.43 9.30
CA GLN A 4 10.06 -3.96 7.94
C GLN A 4 9.27 -2.69 7.64
N MET A 5 9.70 -1.95 6.65
CA MET A 5 8.99 -0.79 6.11
C MET A 5 8.44 -1.12 4.73
N CYS A 6 7.23 -0.64 4.44
CA CYS A 6 6.62 -0.72 3.12
C CYS A 6 6.10 0.65 2.72
N ILE A 7 6.04 0.91 1.43
CA ILE A 7 5.43 2.09 0.84
C ILE A 7 4.41 1.68 -0.21
N ARG A 8 3.67 2.65 -0.76
CA ARG A 8 2.70 2.43 -1.84
C ARG A 8 3.26 2.99 -3.14
N ASP A 9 3.22 2.16 -4.17
CA ASP A 9 3.63 2.48 -5.51
C ASP A 9 2.51 2.21 -6.50
N SER A 10 2.67 2.73 -7.71
CA SER A 10 1.81 2.44 -8.84
C SER A 10 2.54 1.52 -9.82
N LEU A 11 1.87 0.45 -10.22
CA LEU A 11 2.32 -0.45 -11.28
C LEU A 11 1.52 -0.14 -12.55
N VAL A 12 2.21 0.16 -13.65
CA VAL A 12 1.59 0.54 -14.92
C VAL A 12 2.01 -0.41 -16.04
N ARG A 13 1.31 -0.36 -17.16
CA ARG A 13 1.70 -1.08 -18.38
C ARG A 13 3.01 -0.53 -18.94
N LYS A 14 3.80 -1.38 -19.60
CA LYS A 14 5.06 -0.98 -20.23
C LYS A 14 4.88 0.20 -21.17
N GLY A 15 5.80 1.16 -21.09
CA GLY A 15 5.74 2.41 -21.85
C GLY A 15 4.74 3.42 -21.29
N ASN A 16 4.05 3.08 -20.18
CA ASN A 16 3.14 3.96 -19.46
C ASN A 16 2.19 4.75 -20.39
N PRO A 17 1.34 4.08 -21.19
CA PRO A 17 0.55 4.72 -22.24
C PRO A 17 -0.43 5.79 -21.74
N LYS A 18 -0.82 5.75 -20.46
CA LYS A 18 -1.67 6.75 -19.80
C LYS A 18 -0.87 7.87 -19.13
N GLN A 19 0.45 7.85 -19.22
CA GLN A 19 1.36 8.84 -18.64
C GLN A 19 1.10 9.08 -17.13
N ILE A 20 0.90 8.00 -16.39
CA ILE A 20 0.72 8.03 -14.94
C ILE A 20 2.07 8.31 -14.29
N ARG A 21 2.22 9.45 -13.63
CA ARG A 21 3.46 9.86 -12.96
C ARG A 21 3.29 10.08 -11.46
N ASP A 22 2.06 10.40 -11.05
CA ASP A 22 1.75 10.71 -9.64
C ASP A 22 0.28 10.45 -9.34
N TRP A 23 -0.11 10.57 -8.09
CA TRP A 23 -1.48 10.45 -7.59
C TRP A 23 -2.49 11.29 -8.37
N GLY A 24 -2.11 12.53 -8.77
CA GLY A 24 -2.96 13.41 -9.53
C GLY A 24 -3.40 12.85 -10.88
N ASP A 25 -2.63 11.95 -11.46
CA ASP A 25 -2.97 11.34 -12.75
C ASP A 25 -4.05 10.26 -12.65
N LEU A 26 -4.26 9.71 -11.43
CA LEU A 26 -5.24 8.66 -11.19
C LEU A 26 -6.69 9.12 -11.34
N ILE A 27 -6.95 10.42 -11.30
CA ILE A 27 -8.28 11.02 -11.47
C ILE A 27 -8.54 11.55 -12.87
N LYS A 28 -7.59 11.39 -13.80
CA LYS A 28 -7.77 11.79 -15.20
C LYS A 28 -8.88 10.96 -15.87
N PRO A 29 -9.69 11.57 -16.76
CA PRO A 29 -10.68 10.83 -17.53
C PRO A 29 -10.05 9.67 -18.32
N GLY A 30 -10.72 8.52 -18.33
CA GLY A 30 -10.28 7.35 -19.08
C GLY A 30 -9.12 6.57 -18.48
N VAL A 31 -8.64 6.93 -17.30
CA VAL A 31 -7.70 6.10 -16.50
C VAL A 31 -8.50 5.07 -15.72
N LYS A 32 -8.09 3.80 -15.78
CA LYS A 32 -8.71 2.71 -15.02
C LYS A 32 -7.76 2.26 -13.91
N VAL A 33 -8.15 2.51 -12.66
CA VAL A 33 -7.36 2.20 -11.47
C VAL A 33 -7.80 0.87 -10.87
N ILE A 34 -6.88 -0.04 -10.64
CA ILE A 34 -7.12 -1.29 -9.91
C ILE A 34 -6.59 -1.15 -8.49
N THR A 35 -7.47 -1.41 -7.54
CA THR A 35 -7.16 -1.44 -6.10
C THR A 35 -8.12 -2.38 -5.39
N PRO A 36 -7.69 -3.09 -4.33
CA PRO A 36 -8.62 -3.92 -3.58
C PRO A 36 -9.58 -3.08 -2.70
N ASN A 37 -10.61 -3.72 -2.19
CA ASN A 37 -11.66 -3.07 -1.39
C ASN A 37 -11.18 -2.76 0.04
N PRO A 38 -11.21 -1.51 0.50
CA PRO A 38 -10.84 -1.12 1.86
C PRO A 38 -11.71 -1.73 2.99
N LYS A 39 -12.91 -2.20 2.68
CA LYS A 39 -13.76 -2.90 3.66
C LYS A 39 -13.26 -4.32 3.96
N THR A 40 -12.63 -4.98 2.99
CA THR A 40 -12.21 -6.39 3.10
C THR A 40 -10.69 -6.59 3.14
N SER A 41 -9.91 -5.61 2.72
CA SER A 41 -8.45 -5.69 2.60
C SER A 41 -7.74 -4.63 3.45
N GLY A 42 -6.94 -5.09 4.41
CA GLY A 42 -6.05 -4.19 5.17
C GLY A 42 -5.07 -3.45 4.27
N GLY A 43 -4.56 -4.12 3.22
CA GLY A 43 -3.71 -3.49 2.21
C GLY A 43 -4.40 -2.33 1.49
N ALA A 44 -5.68 -2.49 1.14
CA ALA A 44 -6.45 -1.44 0.47
C ALA A 44 -6.68 -0.21 1.35
N ARG A 45 -6.77 -0.38 2.68
CA ARG A 45 -6.85 0.76 3.60
C ARG A 45 -5.62 1.65 3.51
N TRP A 46 -4.45 1.07 3.35
CA TRP A 46 -3.21 1.81 3.12
C TRP A 46 -3.20 2.51 1.76
N ASN A 47 -3.72 1.88 0.67
CA ASN A 47 -3.87 2.55 -0.64
C ASN A 47 -4.77 3.78 -0.53
N TYR A 48 -5.94 3.59 0.08
CA TYR A 48 -6.91 4.64 0.32
C TYR A 48 -6.31 5.81 1.11
N LEU A 49 -5.63 5.53 2.23
CA LEU A 49 -5.03 6.56 3.07
C LEU A 49 -3.83 7.24 2.41
N ALA A 50 -3.08 6.53 1.56
CA ALA A 50 -2.02 7.13 0.77
C ALA A 50 -2.58 8.18 -0.22
N ALA A 51 -3.62 7.81 -0.94
CA ALA A 51 -4.32 8.69 -1.86
C ALA A 51 -4.99 9.88 -1.15
N TRP A 52 -5.65 9.62 -0.02
CA TRP A 52 -6.28 10.64 0.82
C TRP A 52 -5.25 11.64 1.35
N GLY A 53 -4.14 11.16 1.93
CA GLY A 53 -3.08 12.02 2.48
C GLY A 53 -2.43 12.89 1.42
N TYR A 54 -2.19 12.35 0.22
CA TYR A 54 -1.74 13.14 -0.92
C TYR A 54 -2.74 14.25 -1.23
N ALA A 55 -4.02 13.92 -1.42
CA ALA A 55 -5.05 14.89 -1.79
C ALA A 55 -5.23 15.97 -0.73
N GLN A 56 -5.25 15.59 0.55
CA GLN A 56 -5.35 16.53 1.65
C GLN A 56 -4.15 17.48 1.72
N SER A 57 -2.94 16.99 1.44
CA SER A 57 -1.74 17.85 1.39
C SER A 57 -1.77 18.83 0.22
N LYS A 58 -2.40 18.49 -0.90
CA LYS A 58 -2.52 19.35 -2.08
C LYS A 58 -3.65 20.38 -1.97
N THR A 59 -4.77 19.98 -1.35
CA THR A 59 -5.96 20.84 -1.27
C THR A 59 -6.10 21.61 0.04
N GLY A 60 -5.32 21.24 1.07
CA GLY A 60 -5.39 21.81 2.40
C GLY A 60 -6.68 21.49 3.17
N SER A 61 -7.57 20.63 2.64
CA SER A 61 -8.89 20.42 3.24
C SER A 61 -9.39 18.97 3.14
N VAL A 62 -10.25 18.60 4.09
CA VAL A 62 -10.98 17.32 4.07
C VAL A 62 -11.95 17.25 2.89
N ALA A 63 -12.60 18.37 2.56
CA ALA A 63 -13.53 18.43 1.42
C ALA A 63 -12.81 18.20 0.09
N GLY A 64 -11.65 18.81 -0.11
CA GLY A 64 -10.83 18.58 -1.30
C GLY A 64 -10.30 17.16 -1.40
N ALA A 65 -9.92 16.56 -0.27
CA ALA A 65 -9.54 15.15 -0.25
C ALA A 65 -10.73 14.24 -0.61
N ARG A 66 -11.93 14.51 -0.09
CA ARG A 66 -13.14 13.75 -0.43
C ARG A 66 -13.47 13.85 -1.92
N ASP A 67 -13.43 15.04 -2.52
CA ASP A 67 -13.66 15.25 -3.95
C ASP A 67 -12.66 14.46 -4.81
N TYR A 68 -11.38 14.54 -4.48
CA TYR A 68 -10.33 13.76 -5.14
C TYR A 68 -10.61 12.25 -5.05
N MET A 69 -10.95 11.73 -3.86
CA MET A 69 -11.23 10.31 -3.67
C MET A 69 -12.47 9.87 -4.44
N THR A 70 -13.51 10.69 -4.51
CA THR A 70 -14.70 10.43 -5.32
C THR A 70 -14.31 10.28 -6.80
N LYS A 71 -13.50 11.19 -7.33
CA LYS A 71 -12.98 11.11 -8.70
C LYS A 71 -12.11 9.87 -8.92
N LEU A 72 -11.25 9.52 -7.95
CA LEU A 72 -10.43 8.32 -8.01
C LEU A 72 -11.30 7.06 -8.07
N PHE A 73 -12.32 6.94 -7.20
CA PHE A 73 -13.19 5.76 -7.18
C PHE A 73 -14.16 5.67 -8.35
N ARG A 74 -14.44 6.77 -9.07
CA ARG A 74 -15.07 6.72 -10.40
C ARG A 74 -14.22 5.98 -11.42
N ASN A 75 -12.93 6.10 -11.32
CA ASN A 75 -11.94 5.43 -12.16
C ASN A 75 -11.62 3.99 -11.74
N VAL A 76 -12.23 3.49 -10.65
CA VAL A 76 -12.06 2.11 -10.17
C VAL A 76 -13.19 1.23 -10.71
N PRO A 77 -12.94 0.41 -11.75
CA PRO A 77 -13.97 -0.42 -12.38
C PRO A 77 -14.36 -1.63 -11.55
N VAL A 78 -13.44 -2.15 -10.73
CA VAL A 78 -13.64 -3.34 -9.90
C VAL A 78 -12.91 -3.20 -8.58
N LEU A 79 -13.52 -3.70 -7.50
CA LEU A 79 -12.92 -3.80 -6.16
C LEU A 79 -12.76 -5.28 -5.80
N ASP A 80 -11.56 -5.80 -5.98
CA ASP A 80 -11.21 -7.15 -5.54
C ASP A 80 -11.20 -7.25 -4.00
N SER A 81 -11.51 -8.42 -3.46
CA SER A 81 -11.58 -8.65 -2.01
C SER A 81 -10.22 -8.49 -1.29
N GLY A 82 -9.10 -8.60 -2.02
CA GLY A 82 -7.76 -8.52 -1.45
C GLY A 82 -6.69 -8.16 -2.48
N ALA A 83 -5.48 -7.84 -1.98
CA ALA A 83 -4.36 -7.40 -2.80
C ALA A 83 -3.99 -8.42 -3.90
N ARG A 84 -4.03 -9.71 -3.58
CA ARG A 84 -3.71 -10.78 -4.54
C ARG A 84 -4.73 -10.85 -5.68
N GLY A 85 -6.03 -10.68 -5.38
CA GLY A 85 -7.09 -10.56 -6.39
C GLY A 85 -6.85 -9.38 -7.32
N ALA A 86 -6.55 -8.20 -6.77
CA ALA A 86 -6.24 -7.00 -7.55
C ALA A 86 -5.01 -7.20 -8.46
N THR A 87 -3.95 -7.86 -7.97
CA THR A 87 -2.79 -8.22 -8.79
C THR A 87 -3.17 -9.17 -9.93
N THR A 88 -3.99 -10.19 -9.66
CA THR A 88 -4.50 -11.11 -10.69
C THR A 88 -5.33 -10.38 -11.74
N THR A 89 -6.25 -9.52 -11.32
CA THR A 89 -7.09 -8.71 -12.21
C THR A 89 -6.23 -7.81 -13.11
N PHE A 90 -5.21 -7.16 -12.54
CA PHE A 90 -4.32 -6.32 -13.31
C PHE A 90 -3.37 -7.12 -14.19
N VAL A 91 -2.57 -8.05 -13.63
CA VAL A 91 -1.48 -8.70 -14.35
C VAL A 91 -1.99 -9.80 -15.29
N GLN A 92 -2.83 -10.72 -14.79
CA GLN A 92 -3.22 -11.91 -15.54
C GLN A 92 -4.44 -11.66 -16.44
N ARG A 93 -5.45 -10.91 -15.95
CA ARG A 93 -6.64 -10.60 -16.73
C ARG A 93 -6.48 -9.38 -17.64
N GLY A 94 -5.36 -8.67 -17.56
CA GLY A 94 -5.06 -7.51 -18.40
C GLY A 94 -5.96 -6.29 -18.15
N GLN A 95 -6.71 -6.24 -17.04
CA GLN A 95 -7.63 -5.14 -16.75
C GLN A 95 -6.94 -3.96 -16.09
N GLY A 96 -7.38 -2.76 -16.42
CA GLY A 96 -6.88 -1.50 -15.84
C GLY A 96 -5.58 -0.99 -16.44
N ASP A 97 -5.31 0.28 -16.19
CA ASP A 97 -4.12 1.01 -16.65
C ASP A 97 -3.06 1.10 -15.55
N VAL A 98 -3.50 1.14 -14.29
CA VAL A 98 -2.64 1.26 -13.11
C VAL A 98 -3.16 0.42 -11.96
N LEU A 99 -2.25 -0.27 -11.26
CA LEU A 99 -2.51 -0.99 -10.01
C LEU A 99 -1.84 -0.26 -8.85
N LEU A 100 -2.60 0.06 -7.81
CA LEU A 100 -2.06 0.52 -6.54
C LEU A 100 -1.63 -0.68 -5.69
N ALA A 101 -0.34 -0.83 -5.45
CA ALA A 101 0.24 -1.99 -4.79
C ALA A 101 1.21 -1.63 -3.67
N TRP A 102 1.58 -2.61 -2.87
CA TRP A 102 2.78 -2.55 -2.06
C TRP A 102 4.01 -2.55 -2.94
N GLU A 103 5.06 -1.83 -2.56
CA GLU A 103 6.31 -1.77 -3.30
C GLU A 103 6.88 -3.17 -3.60
N ASN A 104 6.91 -4.06 -2.61
CA ASN A 104 7.35 -5.44 -2.81
C ASN A 104 6.47 -6.23 -3.79
N GLU A 105 5.15 -6.03 -3.76
CA GLU A 105 4.23 -6.67 -4.71
C GLU A 105 4.40 -6.10 -6.13
N ALA A 106 4.67 -4.80 -6.26
CA ALA A 106 4.96 -4.18 -7.54
C ALA A 106 6.25 -4.76 -8.16
N TYR A 107 7.31 -4.93 -7.37
CA TYR A 107 8.54 -5.60 -7.81
C TYR A 107 8.29 -7.06 -8.21
N LEU A 108 7.55 -7.80 -7.40
CA LEU A 108 7.20 -9.19 -7.69
C LEU A 108 6.41 -9.30 -9.01
N ALA A 109 5.40 -8.43 -9.17
CA ALA A 109 4.58 -8.40 -10.36
C ALA A 109 5.39 -8.02 -11.61
N ALA A 110 6.24 -7.00 -11.53
CA ALA A 110 7.05 -6.55 -12.67
C ALA A 110 8.13 -7.56 -13.07
N ASN A 111 8.78 -8.22 -12.09
CA ASN A 111 9.93 -9.10 -12.36
C ASN A 111 9.56 -10.55 -12.62
N GLN A 112 8.44 -11.04 -12.09
CA GLN A 112 8.07 -12.46 -12.15
C GLN A 112 6.76 -12.70 -12.90
N LEU A 113 5.67 -11.99 -12.56
CA LEU A 113 4.35 -12.27 -13.10
C LEU A 113 4.12 -11.62 -14.47
N GLY A 114 4.53 -10.38 -14.64
CA GLY A 114 4.40 -9.60 -15.86
C GLY A 114 5.75 -9.19 -16.45
N LYS A 115 6.71 -10.11 -16.48
CA LYS A 115 8.10 -9.85 -16.89
C LYS A 115 8.19 -9.09 -18.22
N GLY A 116 8.72 -7.88 -18.16
CA GLY A 116 8.91 -7.02 -19.34
C GLY A 116 7.65 -6.33 -19.87
N THR A 117 6.48 -6.48 -19.21
CA THR A 117 5.21 -5.86 -19.63
C THR A 117 4.71 -4.78 -18.67
N LEU A 118 5.40 -4.58 -17.56
CA LEU A 118 4.99 -3.68 -16.48
C LEU A 118 6.13 -2.79 -16.04
N GLU A 119 5.80 -1.60 -15.53
CA GLU A 119 6.74 -0.62 -14.99
C GLU A 119 6.25 -0.09 -13.65
N ILE A 120 7.19 0.20 -12.73
CA ILE A 120 6.87 0.77 -11.42
C ILE A 120 7.00 2.29 -11.51
N VAL A 121 5.95 2.98 -11.11
CA VAL A 121 5.92 4.44 -10.97
C VAL A 121 5.93 4.79 -9.49
N TYR A 122 6.93 5.55 -9.08
CA TYR A 122 7.07 6.07 -7.73
C TYR A 122 6.38 7.43 -7.63
N PRO A 123 5.39 7.58 -6.74
CA PRO A 123 4.67 8.86 -6.59
C PRO A 123 5.54 9.91 -5.89
N SER A 124 5.09 11.18 -5.94
CA SER A 124 5.76 12.31 -5.28
C SER A 124 5.81 12.18 -3.75
N VAL A 125 4.86 11.48 -3.16
CA VAL A 125 4.75 11.19 -1.73
C VAL A 125 4.07 9.83 -1.53
N SER A 126 4.46 9.09 -0.49
CA SER A 126 3.81 7.83 -0.13
C SER A 126 3.55 7.73 1.37
N ILE A 127 2.80 6.71 1.76
CA ILE A 127 2.53 6.42 3.17
C ILE A 127 3.51 5.38 3.70
N LEU A 128 4.12 5.69 4.84
CA LEU A 128 4.96 4.74 5.55
C LEU A 128 4.09 3.70 6.26
N ALA A 129 4.18 2.47 5.82
CA ALA A 129 3.50 1.35 6.44
C ALA A 129 4.49 0.49 7.23
N GLU A 130 4.28 0.44 8.52
CA GLU A 130 5.08 -0.32 9.47
C GLU A 130 4.19 -1.27 10.28
N PRO A 131 3.73 -2.39 9.69
CA PRO A 131 2.84 -3.31 10.38
C PRO A 131 3.54 -3.91 11.61
N PRO A 132 2.97 -3.77 12.82
CA PRO A 132 3.53 -4.32 14.04
C PRO A 132 3.44 -5.85 14.03
N VAL A 133 4.37 -6.50 14.73
CA VAL A 133 4.30 -7.93 15.03
C VAL A 133 4.34 -8.14 16.54
N ALA A 134 3.54 -9.09 17.03
CA ALA A 134 3.45 -9.44 18.45
C ALA A 134 3.24 -10.94 18.61
N VAL A 135 3.66 -11.44 19.77
CA VAL A 135 3.28 -12.78 20.23
C VAL A 135 1.83 -12.74 20.66
N VAL A 136 1.06 -13.77 20.34
CA VAL A 136 -0.30 -13.96 20.81
C VAL A 136 -0.24 -14.81 22.09
N ASP A 137 -0.18 -14.15 23.25
CA ASP A 137 0.12 -14.77 24.54
C ASP A 137 -0.71 -16.02 24.81
N LYS A 138 -2.03 -15.94 24.80
CA LYS A 138 -2.93 -17.07 25.04
C LYS A 138 -2.65 -18.30 24.12
N VAL A 139 -2.17 -18.05 22.90
CA VAL A 139 -1.88 -19.13 21.94
C VAL A 139 -0.56 -19.78 22.24
N VAL A 140 0.51 -19.01 22.42
CA VAL A 140 1.86 -19.54 22.65
C VAL A 140 1.95 -20.24 24.00
N ASP A 141 1.27 -19.74 25.03
CA ASP A 141 1.25 -20.36 26.36
C ASP A 141 0.51 -21.70 26.32
N ARG A 142 -0.68 -21.74 25.72
CA ARG A 142 -1.42 -23.00 25.57
C ARG A 142 -0.67 -24.05 24.77
N LYS A 143 0.13 -23.63 23.77
CA LYS A 143 0.91 -24.53 22.90
C LYS A 143 2.33 -24.79 23.40
N GLY A 144 2.79 -24.16 24.48
CA GLY A 144 4.17 -24.25 24.93
C GLY A 144 5.23 -23.72 23.96
N THR A 145 4.83 -22.81 23.03
CA THR A 145 5.70 -22.36 21.93
C THR A 145 6.26 -20.94 22.13
N ARG A 146 6.09 -20.33 23.31
CA ARG A 146 6.54 -18.97 23.60
C ARG A 146 8.04 -18.75 23.30
N PRO A 147 8.98 -19.60 23.75
CA PRO A 147 10.39 -19.38 23.49
C PRO A 147 10.72 -19.33 22.00
N VAL A 148 10.12 -20.23 21.21
CA VAL A 148 10.32 -20.28 19.75
C VAL A 148 9.73 -19.05 19.06
N ALA A 149 8.52 -18.64 19.44
CA ALA A 149 7.86 -17.46 18.87
C ALA A 149 8.67 -16.18 19.16
N GLU A 150 9.14 -16.00 20.38
CA GLU A 150 9.98 -14.86 20.75
C GLU A 150 11.33 -14.87 20.03
N ALA A 151 11.98 -16.03 19.94
CA ALA A 151 13.24 -16.19 19.21
C ALA A 151 13.06 -15.83 17.74
N TYR A 152 11.98 -16.28 17.09
CA TYR A 152 11.65 -15.92 15.71
C TYR A 152 11.44 -14.40 15.54
N LEU A 153 10.66 -13.78 16.43
CA LEU A 153 10.43 -12.33 16.35
C LEU A 153 11.72 -11.53 16.57
N LYS A 154 12.61 -11.98 17.48
CA LYS A 154 13.94 -11.36 17.67
C LYS A 154 14.81 -11.53 16.43
N PHE A 155 14.82 -12.71 15.82
CA PHE A 155 15.57 -12.98 14.59
C PHE A 155 15.23 -12.01 13.46
N LEU A 156 13.96 -11.61 13.29
CA LEU A 156 13.54 -10.67 12.24
C LEU A 156 14.27 -9.32 12.28
N TYR A 157 14.92 -8.98 13.40
CA TYR A 157 15.67 -7.72 13.55
C TYR A 157 17.19 -7.91 13.44
N THR A 158 17.64 -9.11 13.18
CA THR A 158 19.06 -9.39 12.94
C THR A 158 19.47 -9.02 11.52
N ALA A 159 20.75 -8.69 11.30
CA ALA A 159 21.25 -8.34 9.97
C ALA A 159 20.99 -9.46 8.93
N PRO A 160 21.16 -10.75 9.20
CA PRO A 160 20.81 -11.82 8.26
C PRO A 160 19.33 -11.80 7.84
N ALA A 161 18.41 -11.63 8.80
CA ALA A 161 16.98 -11.54 8.49
C ALA A 161 16.65 -10.27 7.68
N GLN A 162 17.27 -9.13 8.02
CA GLN A 162 17.10 -7.88 7.30
C GLN A 162 17.65 -7.97 5.85
N GLN A 163 18.70 -8.75 5.62
CA GLN A 163 19.19 -9.08 4.28
C GLN A 163 18.13 -9.86 3.47
N LEU A 164 17.50 -10.88 4.09
CA LEU A 164 16.40 -11.63 3.46
C LEU A 164 15.20 -10.74 3.15
N ILE A 165 14.83 -9.85 4.07
CA ILE A 165 13.78 -8.85 3.91
C ILE A 165 14.07 -7.98 2.67
N ALA A 166 15.29 -7.44 2.56
CA ALA A 166 15.70 -6.61 1.43
C ALA A 166 15.76 -7.38 0.11
N LYS A 167 16.22 -8.64 0.10
CA LYS A 167 16.22 -9.52 -1.07
C LYS A 167 14.81 -9.75 -1.62
N ASN A 168 13.81 -9.81 -0.75
CA ASN A 168 12.40 -9.96 -1.11
C ASN A 168 11.65 -8.64 -1.30
N PHE A 169 12.37 -7.57 -1.63
CA PHE A 169 11.84 -6.25 -1.97
C PHE A 169 11.09 -5.52 -0.84
N TYR A 170 11.34 -5.87 0.41
CA TYR A 170 10.89 -5.08 1.55
C TYR A 170 12.02 -4.18 2.03
N ARG A 171 11.69 -2.95 2.40
CA ARG A 171 12.66 -1.98 2.93
C ARG A 171 13.17 -2.45 4.29
N PRO A 172 14.48 -2.72 4.45
CA PRO A 172 15.03 -3.14 5.73
C PRO A 172 15.06 -1.96 6.71
N ARG A 173 14.99 -2.27 8.01
CA ARG A 173 15.12 -1.27 9.07
C ARG A 173 16.56 -1.12 9.57
N ASP A 174 17.39 -2.13 9.37
CA ASP A 174 18.81 -2.08 9.72
C ASP A 174 19.53 -1.07 8.82
N PRO A 175 20.20 -0.03 9.37
CA PRO A 175 20.82 1.03 8.55
C PRO A 175 21.93 0.51 7.65
N GLY A 176 22.72 -0.48 8.13
CA GLY A 176 23.81 -1.09 7.37
C GLY A 176 23.29 -1.87 6.17
N VAL A 177 22.23 -2.65 6.37
CA VAL A 177 21.56 -3.35 5.27
C VAL A 177 20.86 -2.37 4.34
N ALA A 178 20.18 -1.35 4.87
CA ALA A 178 19.52 -0.33 4.05
C ALA A 178 20.50 0.38 3.11
N ALA A 179 21.71 0.70 3.59
CA ALA A 179 22.75 1.31 2.79
C ALA A 179 23.18 0.43 1.61
N GLN A 180 23.30 -0.89 1.81
CA GLN A 180 23.66 -1.85 0.75
C GLN A 180 22.60 -1.94 -0.36
N TYR A 181 21.33 -1.72 -0.02
CA TYR A 181 20.21 -1.78 -0.96
C TYR A 181 19.70 -0.41 -1.41
N LYS A 182 20.44 0.67 -1.15
CA LYS A 182 20.02 2.05 -1.48
C LYS A 182 19.67 2.25 -2.96
N ALA A 183 20.38 1.60 -3.86
CA ALA A 183 20.10 1.69 -5.29
C ALA A 183 18.77 1.03 -5.71
N ARG A 184 18.28 0.07 -4.93
CA ARG A 184 17.00 -0.63 -5.18
C ARG A 184 15.78 0.18 -4.73
N PHE A 185 15.88 0.85 -3.59
CA PHE A 185 14.75 1.52 -2.96
C PHE A 185 14.82 3.03 -3.15
N LYS A 186 14.00 3.56 -4.05
CA LYS A 186 13.94 5.00 -4.29
C LYS A 186 13.56 5.75 -3.01
N SER A 187 14.31 6.79 -2.67
CA SER A 187 13.95 7.70 -1.59
C SER A 187 12.82 8.62 -2.04
N LEU A 188 11.79 8.75 -1.22
CA LEU A 188 10.68 9.67 -1.44
C LEU A 188 10.11 10.17 -0.10
N PRO A 189 9.43 11.32 -0.09
CA PRO A 189 8.75 11.83 1.09
C PRO A 189 7.70 10.85 1.60
N LEU A 190 7.66 10.62 2.92
CA LEU A 190 6.74 9.70 3.55
C LEU A 190 5.97 10.40 4.67
N PHE A 191 4.69 10.11 4.77
CA PHE A 191 3.87 10.46 5.91
C PHE A 191 3.39 9.19 6.64
N SER A 192 2.92 9.34 7.87
CA SER A 192 2.50 8.20 8.70
C SER A 192 1.05 8.35 9.17
N ILE A 193 0.43 7.23 9.51
CA ILE A 193 -0.93 7.19 10.08
C ILE A 193 -1.01 7.98 11.38
N ASP A 194 -0.02 7.82 12.25
CA ASP A 194 -0.06 8.47 13.57
C ASP A 194 0.06 9.98 13.47
N LYS A 195 1.02 10.47 12.69
CA LYS A 195 1.27 11.92 12.57
C LYS A 195 0.18 12.64 11.77
N ASN A 196 -0.30 12.03 10.67
CA ASN A 196 -1.19 12.72 9.73
C ASN A 196 -2.67 12.43 9.95
N PHE A 197 -3.01 11.33 10.62
CA PHE A 197 -4.40 10.92 10.83
C PHE A 197 -4.78 10.68 12.29
N GLY A 198 -3.84 10.79 13.23
CA GLY A 198 -4.09 10.58 14.66
C GLY A 198 -4.25 9.10 15.06
N GLY A 199 -3.66 8.18 14.28
CA GLY A 199 -3.59 6.76 14.58
C GLY A 199 -4.74 5.91 14.03
N TRP A 200 -4.53 4.60 14.02
CA TRP A 200 -5.45 3.63 13.44
C TRP A 200 -6.85 3.62 14.06
N LYS A 201 -6.98 3.85 15.37
CA LYS A 201 -8.29 3.88 16.03
C LYS A 201 -9.17 4.98 15.45
N ARG A 202 -8.60 6.18 15.28
CA ARG A 202 -9.31 7.33 14.69
C ARG A 202 -9.65 7.09 13.21
N VAL A 203 -8.68 6.59 12.44
CA VAL A 203 -8.84 6.27 11.02
C VAL A 203 -9.94 5.23 10.81
N GLN A 204 -9.94 4.15 11.62
CA GLN A 204 -10.95 3.11 11.52
C GLN A 204 -12.36 3.67 11.75
N ALA A 205 -12.54 4.48 12.78
CA ALA A 205 -13.83 5.10 13.09
C ALA A 205 -14.28 6.09 12.00
N ALA A 206 -13.38 6.95 11.51
CA ALA A 206 -13.76 8.00 10.58
C ALA A 206 -13.92 7.52 9.13
N HIS A 207 -13.10 6.57 8.69
CA HIS A 207 -13.04 6.20 7.27
C HIS A 207 -13.64 4.83 6.96
N PHE A 208 -13.51 3.83 7.84
CA PHE A 208 -13.79 2.43 7.49
C PHE A 208 -14.93 1.77 8.29
N SER A 209 -15.52 2.44 9.27
CA SER A 209 -16.77 2.03 9.90
C SER A 209 -17.91 2.05 8.88
N ASP A 210 -19.00 1.36 9.18
CA ASP A 210 -20.20 1.40 8.34
C ASP A 210 -20.77 2.82 8.30
N GLY A 211 -21.04 3.30 7.07
CA GLY A 211 -21.41 4.69 6.81
C GLY A 211 -20.25 5.69 6.91
N GLY A 212 -19.02 5.23 7.14
CA GLY A 212 -17.83 6.06 7.21
C GLY A 212 -17.46 6.72 5.88
N MET A 213 -16.39 7.50 5.90
CA MET A 213 -15.97 8.30 4.73
C MET A 213 -15.78 7.47 3.46
N PHE A 214 -15.26 6.26 3.56
CA PHE A 214 -15.10 5.39 2.39
C PHE A 214 -16.46 5.04 1.76
N ASP A 215 -17.46 4.67 2.57
CA ASP A 215 -18.78 4.31 2.05
C ASP A 215 -19.45 5.50 1.36
N GLN A 216 -19.30 6.72 1.91
CA GLN A 216 -19.81 7.95 1.32
C GLN A 216 -19.14 8.26 -0.02
N VAL A 217 -17.80 8.26 -0.05
CA VAL A 217 -17.01 8.48 -1.26
C VAL A 217 -17.36 7.46 -2.35
N PHE A 218 -17.49 6.19 -1.98
CA PHE A 218 -17.81 5.14 -2.95
C PHE A 218 -19.23 5.28 -3.51
N THR A 219 -20.20 5.64 -2.67
CA THR A 219 -21.58 5.92 -3.09
C THR A 219 -21.62 7.11 -4.04
N ASP A 220 -20.94 8.21 -3.72
CA ASP A 220 -20.88 9.42 -4.57
C ASP A 220 -20.15 9.16 -5.90
N ALA A 221 -19.18 8.25 -5.91
CA ALA A 221 -18.48 7.85 -7.12
C ALA A 221 -19.32 7.02 -8.10
N LYS A 222 -20.37 6.35 -7.63
CA LYS A 222 -21.24 5.48 -8.44
C LYS A 222 -22.54 6.17 -8.90
N ARG A 223 -22.79 7.38 -8.43
CA ARG A 223 -23.81 8.29 -8.97
C ARG A 223 -23.29 9.03 -10.21
#